data_04ae3a26ec9fdb0e84e866cf1a38bc62
#
_entry.id   04ae3a26ec9fdb0e84e866cf1a38bc62
#
_cell.length_a   1.000
_cell.length_b   1.000
_cell.length_c   1.000
_cell.angle_alpha   90.00
_cell.angle_beta   90.00
_cell.angle_gamma   90.00
#
_symmetry.space_group_name_H-M   'P 1'
#
loop_
_entity.id
_entity.type
_entity.pdbx_description
1 polymer ?
#
loop_
_entity_poly.entity_id
_entity_poly.type
_entity_poly.pdbx_seq_one_letter_code
_entity_poly.pdbx_strand_id
1 'polypeptide(L)'
;MKILVVDDEQLVRWFLDRALRKSGHEVITASGMLDAFNKLQSEDFQVLFLDLRMPEGSGTELLAKLEKLNRKPKVIICSAFITSELEEEFKNKGICTLKKPFKLEELNNTLQRCLS
;
A
#
# COMPACT_ATOMS: atom_id res chain seq x y z
N MET A 1 -13.22 -5.38 2.86
CA MET A 1 -12.39 -4.39 3.58
C MET A 1 -12.28 -3.11 2.77
N LYS A 2 -11.91 -2.03 3.41
CA LYS A 2 -11.65 -0.76 2.75
C LYS A 2 -10.15 -0.60 2.57
N ILE A 3 -9.72 -0.44 1.33
CA ILE A 3 -8.30 -0.45 0.94
C ILE A 3 -7.95 0.84 0.21
N LEU A 4 -6.85 1.47 0.61
CA LEU A 4 -6.30 2.62 -0.10
C LEU A 4 -5.09 2.16 -0.91
N VAL A 5 -5.07 2.53 -2.19
CA VAL A 5 -3.96 2.23 -3.10
C VAL A 5 -3.28 3.54 -3.46
N VAL A 6 -2.01 3.67 -3.12
CA VAL A 6 -1.20 4.86 -3.39
C VAL A 6 -0.04 4.50 -4.31
N ASP A 7 -0.13 4.93 -5.56
CA ASP A 7 0.88 4.64 -6.57
C ASP A 7 0.77 5.70 -7.66
N ASP A 8 1.89 6.18 -8.16
CA ASP A 8 1.90 7.16 -9.25
C ASP A 8 1.68 6.54 -10.63
N GLU A 9 1.87 5.23 -10.75
CA GLU A 9 1.66 4.51 -12.01
C GLU A 9 0.19 4.17 -12.18
N GLN A 10 -0.45 4.76 -13.19
CA GLN A 10 -1.87 4.56 -13.45
C GLN A 10 -2.22 3.10 -13.70
N LEU A 11 -1.38 2.36 -14.41
CA LEU A 11 -1.65 0.95 -14.70
C LEU A 11 -1.62 0.09 -13.44
N VAL A 12 -0.74 0.40 -12.51
CA VAL A 12 -0.68 -0.32 -11.24
C VAL A 12 -1.93 -0.04 -10.40
N ARG A 13 -2.33 1.24 -10.31
CA ARG A 13 -3.57 1.59 -9.59
C ARG A 13 -4.77 0.88 -10.20
N TRP A 14 -4.86 0.88 -11.54
CA TRP A 14 -5.95 0.24 -12.26
C TRP A 14 -6.00 -1.27 -11.99
N PHE A 15 -4.84 -1.94 -12.06
CA PHE A 15 -4.77 -3.38 -11.81
C PHE A 15 -5.19 -3.71 -10.38
N LEU A 16 -4.65 -3.00 -9.40
CA LEU A 16 -4.98 -3.22 -8.00
C LEU A 16 -6.45 -2.92 -7.71
N ASP A 17 -6.96 -1.83 -8.25
CA ASP A 17 -8.36 -1.46 -8.06
C ASP A 17 -9.28 -2.57 -8.56
N ARG A 18 -9.08 -3.04 -9.79
CA ARG A 18 -9.93 -4.07 -10.36
C ARG A 18 -9.79 -5.40 -9.63
N ALA A 19 -8.58 -5.82 -9.34
CA ALA A 19 -8.33 -7.10 -8.68
C ALA A 19 -8.94 -7.13 -7.27
N LEU A 20 -8.76 -6.06 -6.52
CA LEU A 20 -9.26 -5.99 -5.15
C LEU A 20 -10.77 -5.83 -5.09
N ARG A 21 -11.37 -5.05 -5.99
CA ARG A 21 -12.83 -4.95 -6.08
C ARG A 21 -13.46 -6.28 -6.47
N LYS A 22 -12.83 -7.02 -7.36
CA LYS A 22 -13.31 -8.32 -7.78
C LYS A 22 -13.33 -9.32 -6.63
N SER A 23 -12.44 -9.12 -5.65
CA SER A 23 -12.42 -9.94 -4.43
C SER A 23 -13.36 -9.42 -3.33
N GLY A 24 -14.18 -8.43 -3.62
CA GLY A 24 -15.19 -7.92 -2.71
C GLY A 24 -14.78 -6.76 -1.81
N HIS A 25 -13.62 -6.14 -2.08
CA HIS A 25 -13.15 -5.03 -1.27
C HIS A 25 -13.60 -3.68 -1.83
N GLU A 26 -13.77 -2.70 -0.96
CA GLU A 26 -13.92 -1.31 -1.35
C GLU A 26 -12.54 -0.72 -1.56
N VAL A 27 -12.29 -0.11 -2.72
CA VAL A 27 -10.98 0.41 -3.09
C VAL A 27 -11.05 1.89 -3.40
N ILE A 28 -10.15 2.65 -2.80
CA ILE A 28 -9.96 4.06 -3.09
C ILE A 28 -8.50 4.22 -3.53
N THR A 29 -8.27 5.05 -4.53
CA THR A 29 -6.93 5.25 -5.08
C THR A 29 -6.46 6.68 -4.87
N ALA A 30 -5.15 6.85 -4.72
CA ALA A 30 -4.50 8.15 -4.68
C ALA A 30 -3.23 8.10 -5.51
N SER A 31 -2.96 9.18 -6.25
CA SER A 31 -1.79 9.24 -7.13
C SER A 31 -0.59 9.96 -6.50
N GLY A 32 -0.76 10.54 -5.33
CA GLY A 32 0.30 11.27 -4.65
C GLY A 32 0.15 11.27 -3.13
N MET A 33 1.17 11.77 -2.47
CA MET A 33 1.30 11.73 -1.02
C MET A 33 0.27 12.57 -0.30
N LEU A 34 0.03 13.80 -0.78
CA LEU A 34 -0.89 14.71 -0.13
C LEU A 34 -2.32 14.20 -0.17
N ASP A 35 -2.75 13.73 -1.33
CA ASP A 35 -4.08 13.15 -1.50
C ASP A 35 -4.24 11.91 -0.60
N ALA A 36 -3.22 11.06 -0.58
CA ALA A 36 -3.23 9.87 0.26
C ALA A 36 -3.36 10.22 1.74
N PHE A 37 -2.57 11.17 2.20
CA PHE A 37 -2.60 11.57 3.61
C PHE A 37 -3.94 12.17 3.99
N ASN A 38 -4.51 13.02 3.14
CA ASN A 38 -5.82 13.60 3.38
C ASN A 38 -6.90 12.52 3.51
N LYS A 39 -6.86 11.51 2.65
CA LYS A 39 -7.80 10.41 2.72
C LYS A 39 -7.63 9.58 3.98
N LEU A 40 -6.38 9.33 4.37
CA LEU A 40 -6.08 8.58 5.60
C LEU A 40 -6.54 9.30 6.85
N GLN A 41 -6.57 10.63 6.85
CA GLN A 41 -7.06 11.42 7.96
C GLN A 41 -8.59 11.43 8.04
N SER A 42 -9.26 11.38 6.90
CA SER A 42 -10.73 11.53 6.84
C SER A 42 -11.49 10.21 6.86
N GLU A 43 -10.86 9.11 6.55
CA GLU A 43 -11.50 7.81 6.45
C GLU A 43 -10.63 6.71 7.07
N ASP A 44 -11.27 5.65 7.54
CA ASP A 44 -10.57 4.50 8.11
C ASP A 44 -10.34 3.45 7.03
N PHE A 45 -9.08 3.07 6.83
CA PHE A 45 -8.70 2.01 5.92
C PHE A 45 -8.10 0.83 6.68
N GLN A 46 -8.45 -0.38 6.30
CA GLN A 46 -7.86 -1.58 6.88
C GLN A 46 -6.51 -1.91 6.27
N VAL A 47 -6.33 -1.60 4.98
CA VAL A 47 -5.09 -1.91 4.25
C VAL A 47 -4.68 -0.71 3.40
N LEU A 48 -3.37 -0.47 3.36
CA LEU A 48 -2.76 0.54 2.51
C LEU A 48 -1.71 -0.13 1.62
N PHE A 49 -1.91 -0.06 0.30
CA PHE A 49 -0.87 -0.40 -0.67
C PHE A 49 -0.11 0.88 -1.01
N LEU A 50 1.19 0.87 -0.83
CA LEU A 50 2.00 2.07 -0.95
C LEU A 50 3.24 1.82 -1.80
N ASP A 51 3.45 2.65 -2.83
CA ASP A 51 4.70 2.67 -3.57
C ASP A 51 5.71 3.56 -2.83
N LEU A 52 6.97 3.12 -2.76
CA LEU A 52 8.02 3.89 -2.11
C LEU A 52 8.52 5.06 -2.96
N ARG A 53 8.42 4.94 -4.27
CA ARG A 53 8.93 5.95 -5.20
C ARG A 53 7.79 6.66 -5.91
N MET A 54 7.60 7.94 -5.56
CA MET A 54 6.63 8.81 -6.21
C MET A 54 7.27 10.17 -6.47
N PRO A 55 6.89 10.87 -7.57
CA PRO A 55 7.52 12.13 -7.94
C PRO A 55 7.44 13.22 -6.87
N GLU A 56 6.38 13.24 -6.08
CA GLU A 56 6.10 14.27 -5.08
C GLU A 56 6.68 13.96 -3.70
N GLY A 57 7.46 12.88 -3.57
CA GLY A 57 8.01 12.48 -2.29
C GLY A 57 8.17 10.98 -2.21
N SER A 58 8.66 10.49 -1.08
CA SER A 58 8.84 9.06 -0.90
C SER A 58 7.73 8.48 -0.02
N GLY A 59 7.42 7.20 -0.27
CA GLY A 59 6.49 6.47 0.58
C GLY A 59 6.94 6.40 2.04
N THR A 60 8.24 6.53 2.29
CA THR A 60 8.76 6.54 3.65
C THR A 60 8.29 7.76 4.45
N GLU A 61 8.09 8.90 3.78
CA GLU A 61 7.53 10.09 4.44
C GLU A 61 6.10 9.83 4.87
N LEU A 62 5.31 9.18 4.04
CA LEU A 62 3.95 8.83 4.39
C LEU A 62 3.93 7.84 5.55
N LEU A 63 4.82 6.86 5.55
CA LEU A 63 4.93 5.89 6.66
C LEU A 63 5.19 6.58 7.99
N ALA A 64 6.08 7.59 8.00
CA ALA A 64 6.37 8.36 9.21
C ALA A 64 5.13 9.11 9.70
N LYS A 65 4.33 9.66 8.78
CA LYS A 65 3.09 10.37 9.13
C LYS A 65 2.01 9.42 9.63
N LEU A 66 1.99 8.18 9.16
CA LEU A 66 1.03 7.17 9.59
C LEU A 66 1.13 6.86 11.08
N GLU A 67 2.33 6.96 11.64
CA GLU A 67 2.54 6.68 13.06
C GLU A 67 1.79 7.64 13.97
N LYS A 68 1.40 8.80 13.45
CA LYS A 68 0.65 9.81 14.19
C LYS A 68 -0.86 9.61 14.13
N LEU A 69 -1.33 8.66 13.33
CA LEU A 69 -2.76 8.37 13.21
C LEU A 69 -3.23 7.49 14.35
N ASN A 70 -4.45 7.75 14.83
CA ASN A 70 -5.05 6.94 15.88
C ASN A 70 -5.39 5.52 15.40
N ARG A 71 -5.74 5.40 14.12
CA ARG A 71 -6.04 4.11 13.49
C ARG A 71 -5.11 3.90 12.33
N LYS A 72 -4.32 2.84 12.40
CA LYS A 72 -3.30 2.55 11.42
C LYS A 72 -3.72 1.39 10.53
N PRO A 73 -3.68 1.55 9.19
CA PRO A 73 -3.94 0.44 8.30
C PRO A 73 -2.77 -0.55 8.33
N LYS A 74 -3.03 -1.78 7.93
CA LYS A 74 -1.96 -2.70 7.57
C LYS A 74 -1.32 -2.19 6.29
N VAL A 75 0.01 -2.13 6.25
CA VAL A 75 0.73 -1.57 5.11
C VAL A 75 1.35 -2.67 4.27
N ILE A 76 1.14 -2.59 2.96
CA ILE A 76 1.80 -3.43 1.97
C ILE A 76 2.58 -2.51 1.05
N ILE A 77 3.89 -2.63 1.06
CA ILE A 77 4.76 -1.85 0.18
C ILE A 77 4.84 -2.54 -1.18
N CYS A 78 4.45 -1.83 -2.24
CA CYS A 78 4.55 -2.30 -3.62
C CYS A 78 5.65 -1.51 -4.33
N SER A 79 6.76 -2.14 -4.67
CA SER A 79 7.87 -1.44 -5.31
C SER A 79 8.71 -2.38 -6.16
N ALA A 80 9.30 -1.83 -7.22
CA ALA A 80 10.29 -2.55 -8.04
C ALA A 80 11.66 -2.60 -7.35
N PHE A 81 11.86 -1.77 -6.34
CA PHE A 81 13.16 -1.56 -5.70
C PHE A 81 13.17 -1.95 -4.23
N ILE A 82 12.85 -3.20 -3.96
CA ILE A 82 12.88 -3.73 -2.60
C ILE A 82 14.13 -4.59 -2.44
N THR A 83 15.06 -4.12 -1.62
CA THR A 83 16.26 -4.89 -1.28
C THR A 83 15.95 -5.85 -0.15
N SER A 84 16.80 -6.87 0.04
CA SER A 84 16.65 -7.80 1.15
C SER A 84 16.70 -7.11 2.50
N GLU A 85 17.54 -6.08 2.62
CA GLU A 85 17.68 -5.30 3.85
C GLU A 85 16.41 -4.52 4.15
N LEU A 86 15.83 -3.87 3.13
CA LEU A 86 14.58 -3.14 3.27
C LEU A 86 13.43 -4.07 3.61
N GLU A 87 13.36 -5.21 2.96
CA GLU A 87 12.33 -6.20 3.21
C GLU A 87 12.33 -6.66 4.66
N GLU A 88 13.52 -6.94 5.20
CA GLU A 88 13.65 -7.33 6.59
C GLU A 88 13.29 -6.20 7.55
N GLU A 89 13.71 -4.98 7.25
CA GLU A 89 13.35 -3.81 8.03
C GLU A 89 11.84 -3.62 8.11
N PHE A 90 11.14 -3.73 6.97
CA PHE A 90 9.69 -3.63 6.94
C PHE A 90 9.03 -4.76 7.68
N LYS A 91 9.53 -5.99 7.53
CA LYS A 91 9.01 -7.15 8.23
C LYS A 91 9.06 -6.95 9.74
N ASN A 92 10.15 -6.40 10.24
CA ASN A 92 10.31 -6.13 11.68
C ASN A 92 9.32 -5.08 12.18
N LYS A 93 8.81 -4.23 11.30
CA LYS A 93 7.77 -3.23 11.62
C LYS A 93 6.36 -3.73 11.36
N GLY A 94 6.18 -4.98 10.97
CA GLY A 94 4.88 -5.54 10.64
C GLY A 94 4.35 -5.11 9.30
N ILE A 95 5.21 -4.66 8.39
CA ILE A 95 4.86 -4.22 7.05
C ILE A 95 5.18 -5.32 6.05
N CYS A 96 4.22 -5.67 5.20
CA CYS A 96 4.42 -6.65 4.14
C CYS A 96 4.93 -5.97 2.88
N THR A 97 5.61 -6.73 2.04
CA THR A 97 6.15 -6.23 0.77
C THR A 97 5.64 -7.06 -0.40
N LEU A 98 5.47 -6.39 -1.54
CA LEU A 98 5.06 -7.02 -2.80
C LEU A 98 5.90 -6.41 -3.91
N LYS A 99 6.81 -7.20 -4.48
CA LYS A 99 7.76 -6.72 -5.47
C LYS A 99 7.12 -6.61 -6.84
N LYS A 100 7.29 -5.48 -7.51
CA LYS A 100 6.85 -5.29 -8.89
C LYS A 100 7.86 -5.89 -9.88
N PRO A 101 7.43 -6.45 -11.01
CA PRO A 101 6.05 -6.75 -11.35
C PRO A 101 5.52 -7.96 -10.59
N PHE A 102 4.24 -7.97 -10.25
CA PHE A 102 3.63 -9.08 -9.53
C PHE A 102 2.40 -9.61 -10.28
N LYS A 103 2.09 -10.87 -10.01
CA LYS A 103 0.93 -11.54 -10.56
C LYS A 103 -0.23 -11.48 -9.57
N LEU A 104 -1.44 -11.73 -10.04
CA LEU A 104 -2.64 -11.76 -9.21
C LEU A 104 -2.50 -12.72 -8.04
N GLU A 105 -1.91 -13.89 -8.26
CA GLU A 105 -1.69 -14.87 -7.21
C GLU A 105 -0.79 -14.33 -6.10
N GLU A 106 0.28 -13.63 -6.47
CA GLU A 106 1.20 -13.02 -5.52
C GLU A 106 0.50 -11.92 -4.72
N LEU A 107 -0.33 -11.12 -5.37
CA LEU A 107 -1.14 -10.09 -4.70
C LEU A 107 -2.04 -10.72 -3.64
N ASN A 108 -2.78 -11.75 -4.02
CA ASN A 108 -3.72 -12.42 -3.11
C ASN A 108 -3.00 -13.06 -1.94
N ASN A 109 -1.87 -13.73 -2.20
CA ASN A 109 -1.07 -14.37 -1.14
C ASN A 109 -0.51 -13.34 -0.16
N THR A 110 -0.02 -12.21 -0.68
CA THR A 110 0.55 -11.15 0.16
C THR A 110 -0.54 -10.52 1.03
N LEU A 111 -1.70 -10.24 0.46
CA LEU A 111 -2.82 -9.68 1.21
C LEU A 111 -3.26 -10.61 2.33
N GLN A 112 -3.41 -11.88 2.03
CA GLN A 112 -3.82 -12.88 3.01
C GLN A 112 -2.78 -13.01 4.14
N ARG A 113 -1.50 -13.04 3.81
CA ARG A 113 -0.42 -13.12 4.78
C ARG A 113 -0.38 -11.87 5.67
N CYS A 114 -0.58 -10.70 5.08
CA CYS A 114 -0.55 -9.44 5.81
C CYS A 114 -1.68 -9.34 6.84
N LEU A 115 -2.83 -9.96 6.54
CA LEU A 115 -4.01 -9.92 7.40
C LEU A 115 -4.05 -11.04 8.45
N SER A 116 -3.14 -11.98 8.35
CA SER A 116 -3.09 -13.12 9.28
C SER A 116 -2.56 -12.74 10.65
#